data_395075ca1526875b7476c542ab73c153
#
_entry.id   395075ca1526875b7476c542ab73c153
#
_cell.length_a   1.000
_cell.length_b   1.000
_cell.length_c   1.000
_cell.angle_alpha   90.00
_cell.angle_beta   90.00
_cell.angle_gamma   90.00
#
_symmetry.space_group_name_H-M   'P 1'
#
loop_
_entity.id
_entity.type
_entity.pdbx_description
1 polymer ?
#
loop_
_entity_poly.entity_id
_entity_poly.type
_entity_poly.pdbx_seq_one_letter_code
_entity_poly.pdbx_strand_id
1 'polypeptide(L)'
;MMVVHSLKEMAEMASARASVYGLLADIFREEPSETLLSRLRAPENSGALQALDLSLDEVFGNTPQEQLAENLAIEYTRLFLGPGSHIPPNESMHVTSRFGEPNSLWGAATVAVKKFMEGAGLKVADSFSGMPDHITAEFEFMQQLLLKEAEAWSNHDEDLGANILKIEKRFYDEHLSLWVSCFCDKVIDASKDSFYGQFSEVTKAFIDFEEATMQGFIEDSIIVKQVSGVCPLDAS
;
A
#
# COMPACT_ATOMS: atom_id res chain seq x y z
N MET A 1 -2.73 20.44 20.77
CA MET A 1 -2.43 19.43 21.80
C MET A 1 -1.98 18.22 21.00
N MET A 2 -0.69 17.87 21.06
CA MET A 2 -0.19 16.67 20.36
C MET A 2 -0.82 15.45 21.05
N VAL A 3 -1.47 14.61 20.27
CA VAL A 3 -1.97 13.31 20.74
C VAL A 3 -0.80 12.34 20.63
N VAL A 4 -0.28 11.85 21.73
CA VAL A 4 0.76 10.82 21.75
C VAL A 4 0.05 9.48 21.80
N HIS A 5 0.27 8.64 20.79
CA HIS A 5 -0.33 7.31 20.72
C HIS A 5 0.39 6.34 21.67
N SER A 6 -0.39 5.49 22.33
CA SER A 6 0.16 4.37 23.10
C SER A 6 0.73 3.28 22.18
N LEU A 7 1.61 2.42 22.70
CA LEU A 7 2.15 1.28 21.92
C LEU A 7 1.05 0.39 21.35
N LYS A 8 -0.05 0.23 22.11
CA LYS A 8 -1.21 -0.53 21.64
C LYS A 8 -1.88 0.14 20.44
N GLU A 9 -2.11 1.45 20.51
CA GLU A 9 -2.68 2.21 19.39
C GLU A 9 -1.76 2.18 18.16
N MET A 10 -0.45 2.30 18.36
CA MET A 10 0.53 2.16 17.25
C MET A 10 0.47 0.77 16.60
N ALA A 11 0.38 -0.31 17.39
CA ALA A 11 0.22 -1.66 16.88
C ALA A 11 -1.09 -1.85 16.09
N GLU A 12 -2.20 -1.34 16.62
CA GLU A 12 -3.52 -1.39 15.97
C GLU A 12 -3.52 -0.62 14.64
N MET A 13 -2.91 0.56 14.60
CA MET A 13 -2.82 1.38 13.41
C MET A 13 -1.91 0.76 12.36
N ALA A 14 -0.76 0.21 12.74
CA ALA A 14 0.12 -0.52 11.82
C ALA A 14 -0.61 -1.73 11.20
N SER A 15 -1.37 -2.48 12.01
CA SER A 15 -2.19 -3.60 11.53
C SER A 15 -3.28 -3.16 10.56
N ALA A 16 -3.94 -2.04 10.82
CA ALA A 16 -4.97 -1.49 9.95
C ALA A 16 -4.37 -1.04 8.60
N ARG A 17 -3.25 -0.31 8.62
CA ARG A 17 -2.50 0.09 7.43
C ARG A 17 -2.05 -1.12 6.62
N ALA A 18 -1.52 -2.16 7.28
CA ALA A 18 -1.14 -3.41 6.64
C ALA A 18 -2.32 -4.07 5.89
N SER A 19 -3.50 -4.03 6.48
CA SER A 19 -4.72 -4.59 5.87
C SER A 19 -5.12 -3.83 4.60
N VAL A 20 -4.99 -2.50 4.59
CA VAL A 20 -5.27 -1.68 3.41
C VAL A 20 -4.25 -1.96 2.31
N TYR A 21 -2.94 -1.96 2.61
CA TYR A 21 -1.92 -2.30 1.62
C TYR A 21 -2.13 -3.69 1.01
N GLY A 22 -2.47 -4.69 1.84
CA GLY A 22 -2.75 -6.03 1.35
C GLY A 22 -3.97 -6.10 0.44
N LEU A 23 -5.04 -5.38 0.76
CA LEU A 23 -6.22 -5.27 -0.11
C LEU A 23 -5.86 -4.63 -1.45
N LEU A 24 -5.18 -3.48 -1.43
CA LEU A 24 -4.78 -2.78 -2.64
C LEU A 24 -3.80 -3.59 -3.49
N ALA A 25 -2.89 -4.34 -2.86
CA ALA A 25 -2.02 -5.28 -3.57
C ALA A 25 -2.82 -6.35 -4.32
N ASP A 26 -3.85 -6.92 -3.69
CA ASP A 26 -4.72 -7.93 -4.31
C ASP A 26 -5.53 -7.36 -5.49
N ILE A 27 -5.98 -6.09 -5.40
CA ILE A 27 -6.74 -5.42 -6.47
C ILE A 27 -5.92 -5.26 -7.75
N PHE A 28 -4.64 -4.91 -7.63
CA PHE A 28 -3.79 -4.62 -8.79
C PHE A 28 -2.90 -5.81 -9.22
N ARG A 29 -2.98 -6.96 -8.53
CA ARG A 29 -2.11 -8.11 -8.78
C ARG A 29 -2.29 -8.73 -10.16
N GLU A 30 -3.54 -9.06 -10.46
CA GLU A 30 -3.95 -9.79 -11.64
C GLU A 30 -5.45 -9.57 -11.90
N GLU A 31 -5.98 -10.18 -12.94
CA GLU A 31 -7.42 -10.20 -13.19
C GLU A 31 -8.18 -10.71 -11.96
N PRO A 32 -9.28 -10.03 -11.54
CA PRO A 32 -9.97 -10.35 -10.30
C PRO A 32 -10.52 -11.78 -10.30
N SER A 33 -10.05 -12.57 -9.36
CA SER A 33 -10.56 -13.92 -9.15
C SER A 33 -11.91 -13.92 -8.44
N GLU A 34 -12.71 -14.99 -8.62
CA GLU A 34 -13.95 -15.17 -7.85
C GLU A 34 -13.70 -15.17 -6.34
N THR A 35 -12.53 -15.62 -5.90
CA THR A 35 -12.13 -15.60 -4.49
C THR A 35 -11.98 -14.18 -3.98
N LEU A 36 -11.32 -13.30 -4.74
CA LEU A 36 -11.20 -11.88 -4.40
C LEU A 36 -12.57 -11.22 -4.33
N LEU A 37 -13.43 -11.45 -5.34
CA LEU A 37 -14.77 -10.88 -5.37
C LEU A 37 -15.64 -11.37 -4.20
N SER A 38 -15.52 -12.65 -3.82
CA SER A 38 -16.20 -13.20 -2.65
C SER A 38 -15.73 -12.54 -1.36
N ARG A 39 -14.44 -12.30 -1.21
CA ARG A 39 -13.86 -11.59 -0.06
C ARG A 39 -14.36 -10.14 0.01
N LEU A 40 -14.38 -9.43 -1.11
CA LEU A 40 -14.88 -8.06 -1.14
C LEU A 40 -16.37 -7.95 -0.77
N ARG A 41 -17.18 -8.96 -1.13
CA ARG A 41 -18.62 -9.03 -0.78
C ARG A 41 -18.90 -9.55 0.62
N ALA A 42 -17.89 -10.05 1.31
CA ALA A 42 -18.09 -10.63 2.64
C ALA A 42 -18.54 -9.55 3.65
N PRO A 43 -19.59 -9.81 4.44
CA PRO A 43 -20.15 -8.81 5.37
C PRO A 43 -19.13 -8.24 6.36
N GLU A 44 -18.15 -9.05 6.76
CA GLU A 44 -17.05 -8.63 7.64
C GLU A 44 -16.17 -7.53 7.04
N ASN A 45 -16.11 -7.41 5.71
CA ASN A 45 -15.32 -6.41 5.00
C ASN A 45 -16.13 -5.13 4.70
N SER A 46 -17.45 -5.16 4.84
CA SER A 46 -18.32 -4.03 4.50
C SER A 46 -17.98 -2.76 5.29
N GLY A 47 -17.62 -2.90 6.57
CA GLY A 47 -17.23 -1.77 7.41
C GLY A 47 -15.90 -1.14 6.99
N ALA A 48 -14.92 -1.94 6.57
CA ALA A 48 -13.64 -1.46 6.07
C ALA A 48 -13.81 -0.74 4.73
N LEU A 49 -14.65 -1.27 3.85
CA LEU A 49 -14.93 -0.67 2.54
C LEU A 49 -15.74 0.63 2.68
N GLN A 50 -16.71 0.68 3.60
CA GLN A 50 -17.41 1.93 3.94
C GLN A 50 -16.47 2.99 4.53
N ALA A 51 -15.52 2.59 5.36
CA ALA A 51 -14.51 3.51 5.89
C ALA A 51 -13.60 4.10 4.80
N LEU A 52 -13.48 3.40 3.67
CA LEU A 52 -12.80 3.86 2.45
C LEU A 52 -13.74 4.59 1.47
N ASP A 53 -14.97 4.91 1.87
CA ASP A 53 -16.03 5.52 1.03
C ASP A 53 -16.35 4.70 -0.23
N LEU A 54 -16.14 3.39 -0.17
CA LEU A 54 -16.44 2.46 -1.26
C LEU A 54 -17.81 1.84 -1.08
N SER A 55 -18.72 2.08 -2.01
CA SER A 55 -19.96 1.35 -2.17
C SER A 55 -19.82 0.28 -3.25
N LEU A 56 -19.53 -0.96 -2.84
CA LEU A 56 -19.43 -2.07 -3.79
C LEU A 56 -20.76 -2.41 -4.47
N ASP A 57 -21.88 -2.06 -3.85
CA ASP A 57 -23.21 -2.26 -4.46
C ASP A 57 -23.37 -1.39 -5.71
N GLU A 58 -22.78 -0.20 -5.73
CA GLU A 58 -22.77 0.65 -6.93
C GLU A 58 -21.86 0.10 -8.02
N VAL A 59 -20.71 -0.46 -7.64
CA VAL A 59 -19.72 -1.04 -8.58
C VAL A 59 -20.18 -2.39 -9.12
N PHE A 60 -20.69 -3.25 -8.24
CA PHE A 60 -21.05 -4.63 -8.60
C PHE A 60 -22.50 -4.77 -9.06
N GLY A 61 -23.37 -3.86 -8.65
CA GLY A 61 -24.80 -3.94 -8.93
C GLY A 61 -25.38 -5.32 -8.60
N ASN A 62 -26.40 -5.74 -9.38
CA ASN A 62 -26.98 -7.08 -9.29
C ASN A 62 -26.31 -8.08 -10.27
N THR A 63 -25.11 -7.80 -10.76
CA THR A 63 -24.40 -8.64 -11.71
C THR A 63 -24.00 -9.98 -11.07
N PRO A 64 -24.34 -11.12 -11.68
CA PRO A 64 -23.87 -12.41 -11.22
C PRO A 64 -22.34 -12.45 -11.11
N GLN A 65 -21.79 -13.16 -10.13
CA GLN A 65 -20.35 -13.12 -9.82
C GLN A 65 -19.47 -13.56 -10.99
N GLU A 66 -19.87 -14.60 -11.71
CA GLU A 66 -19.17 -15.10 -12.90
C GLU A 66 -19.09 -14.01 -14.00
N GLN A 67 -20.23 -13.38 -14.31
CA GLN A 67 -20.28 -12.29 -15.29
C GLN A 67 -19.49 -11.06 -14.84
N LEU A 68 -19.48 -10.78 -13.54
CA LEU A 68 -18.70 -9.68 -12.97
C LEU A 68 -17.19 -9.97 -13.12
N ALA A 69 -16.75 -11.19 -12.80
CA ALA A 69 -15.34 -11.59 -12.94
C ALA A 69 -14.88 -11.43 -14.40
N GLU A 70 -15.69 -11.88 -15.37
CA GLU A 70 -15.39 -11.73 -16.81
C GLU A 70 -15.30 -10.25 -17.21
N ASN A 71 -16.26 -9.42 -16.81
CA ASN A 71 -16.25 -7.99 -17.12
C ASN A 71 -15.00 -7.28 -16.56
N LEU A 72 -14.63 -7.59 -15.32
CA LEU A 72 -13.45 -7.01 -14.67
C LEU A 72 -12.14 -7.54 -15.26
N ALA A 73 -12.07 -8.78 -15.71
CA ALA A 73 -10.91 -9.33 -16.42
C ALA A 73 -10.70 -8.60 -17.76
N ILE A 74 -11.77 -8.33 -18.49
CA ILE A 74 -11.72 -7.53 -19.73
C ILE A 74 -11.22 -6.11 -19.43
N GLU A 75 -11.73 -5.50 -18.36
CA GLU A 75 -11.30 -4.15 -17.96
C GLU A 75 -9.83 -4.13 -17.53
N TYR A 76 -9.39 -5.09 -16.71
CA TYR A 76 -7.99 -5.25 -16.30
C TYR A 76 -7.05 -5.35 -17.50
N THR A 77 -7.39 -6.26 -18.42
CA THR A 77 -6.62 -6.44 -19.64
C THR A 77 -6.53 -5.17 -20.48
N ARG A 78 -7.65 -4.45 -20.63
CA ARG A 78 -7.70 -3.18 -21.36
C ARG A 78 -6.85 -2.10 -20.71
N LEU A 79 -6.88 -2.00 -19.37
CA LEU A 79 -6.17 -0.96 -18.63
C LEU A 79 -4.68 -1.24 -18.51
N PHE A 80 -4.29 -2.48 -18.22
CA PHE A 80 -2.94 -2.80 -17.75
C PHE A 80 -2.11 -3.68 -18.69
N LEU A 81 -2.75 -4.49 -19.57
CA LEU A 81 -2.05 -5.49 -20.40
C LEU A 81 -2.26 -5.33 -21.89
N GLY A 82 -3.29 -4.62 -22.33
CA GLY A 82 -3.76 -4.62 -23.70
C GLY A 82 -2.79 -4.02 -24.73
N PRO A 83 -2.95 -4.38 -26.02
CA PRO A 83 -2.24 -3.71 -27.08
C PRO A 83 -2.78 -2.28 -27.25
N GLY A 84 -1.94 -1.29 -27.10
CA GLY A 84 -2.30 0.12 -27.25
C GLY A 84 -1.86 0.96 -26.07
N SER A 85 -2.65 1.98 -25.73
CA SER A 85 -2.33 2.87 -24.61
C SER A 85 -2.75 2.22 -23.30
N HIS A 86 -2.01 1.22 -22.83
CA HIS A 86 -2.19 0.65 -21.50
C HIS A 86 -1.39 1.46 -20.46
N ILE A 87 -1.75 1.29 -19.21
CA ILE A 87 -1.17 1.98 -18.05
C ILE A 87 -0.39 0.94 -17.24
N PRO A 88 0.91 0.72 -17.50
CA PRO A 88 1.67 -0.29 -16.77
C PRO A 88 1.72 0.04 -15.28
N PRO A 89 1.38 -0.90 -14.39
CA PRO A 89 1.40 -0.67 -12.95
C PRO A 89 2.82 -0.86 -12.37
N ASN A 90 3.81 -0.19 -12.97
CA ASN A 90 5.23 -0.30 -12.61
C ASN A 90 5.85 1.09 -12.41
N GLU A 91 6.60 1.30 -11.32
CA GLU A 91 7.28 2.55 -11.00
C GLU A 91 8.13 3.04 -12.18
N SER A 92 8.92 2.16 -12.77
CA SER A 92 9.83 2.48 -13.89
C SER A 92 9.14 3.07 -15.13
N MET A 93 7.82 2.94 -15.25
CA MET A 93 7.03 3.50 -16.35
C MET A 93 6.44 4.88 -16.02
N HIS A 94 6.51 5.31 -14.77
CA HIS A 94 5.93 6.59 -14.32
C HIS A 94 6.98 7.58 -13.83
N VAL A 95 8.11 7.11 -13.30
CA VAL A 95 9.19 7.95 -12.81
C VAL A 95 10.20 8.19 -13.93
N THR A 96 10.37 9.47 -14.30
CA THR A 96 11.48 9.84 -15.18
C THR A 96 12.79 9.53 -14.45
N SER A 97 13.66 8.73 -15.06
CA SER A 97 14.96 8.39 -14.48
C SER A 97 15.68 9.66 -14.04
N ARG A 98 16.25 9.66 -12.84
CA ARG A 98 17.09 10.78 -12.33
C ARG A 98 18.26 11.11 -13.26
N PHE A 99 18.51 10.25 -14.24
CA PHE A 99 19.58 10.37 -15.24
C PHE A 99 19.07 10.78 -16.62
N GLY A 100 17.78 11.11 -16.78
CA GLY A 100 17.19 11.51 -18.05
C GLY A 100 17.00 10.38 -19.07
N GLU A 101 17.11 9.13 -18.63
CA GLU A 101 16.80 7.99 -19.47
C GLU A 101 15.29 7.83 -19.68
N PRO A 102 14.85 7.39 -20.86
CA PRO A 102 13.43 7.15 -21.11
C PRO A 102 12.89 6.08 -20.17
N ASN A 103 11.63 6.23 -19.78
CA ASN A 103 10.92 5.23 -18.98
C ASN A 103 11.01 3.88 -19.67
N SER A 104 11.50 2.87 -18.98
CA SER A 104 11.65 1.52 -19.50
C SER A 104 11.47 0.47 -18.41
N LEU A 105 10.79 -0.61 -18.75
CA LEU A 105 10.76 -1.82 -17.93
C LEU A 105 12.20 -2.32 -17.70
N TRP A 106 12.50 -2.77 -16.47
CA TRP A 106 13.84 -3.15 -16.03
C TRP A 106 14.86 -1.99 -15.98
N GLY A 107 14.37 -0.77 -15.87
CA GLY A 107 15.19 0.43 -15.73
C GLY A 107 15.83 0.61 -14.35
N ALA A 108 16.40 1.81 -14.15
CA ALA A 108 17.07 2.17 -12.89
C ALA A 108 16.12 2.10 -11.68
N ALA A 109 14.84 2.46 -11.84
CA ALA A 109 13.83 2.39 -10.78
C ALA A 109 13.61 0.94 -10.32
N THR A 110 13.41 -0.01 -11.24
CA THR A 110 13.25 -1.44 -10.92
C THR A 110 14.42 -1.97 -10.07
N VAL A 111 15.66 -1.59 -10.45
CA VAL A 111 16.86 -2.00 -9.72
C VAL A 111 16.93 -1.34 -8.34
N ALA A 112 16.49 -0.09 -8.22
CA ALA A 112 16.48 0.65 -6.95
C ALA A 112 15.50 0.01 -5.97
N VAL A 113 14.25 -0.25 -6.38
CA VAL A 113 13.23 -0.95 -5.58
C VAL A 113 13.76 -2.29 -5.10
N LYS A 114 14.28 -3.12 -6.02
CA LYS A 114 14.83 -4.43 -5.67
C LYS A 114 15.92 -4.34 -4.61
N LYS A 115 16.89 -3.44 -4.78
CA LYS A 115 17.97 -3.24 -3.81
C LYS A 115 17.46 -2.75 -2.46
N PHE A 116 16.45 -1.90 -2.45
CA PHE A 116 15.84 -1.43 -1.22
C PHE A 116 15.22 -2.58 -0.45
N MET A 117 14.37 -3.39 -1.10
CA MET A 117 13.71 -4.54 -0.49
C MET A 117 14.71 -5.57 0.05
N GLU A 118 15.75 -5.91 -0.73
CA GLU A 118 16.84 -6.80 -0.30
C GLU A 118 17.60 -6.24 0.91
N GLY A 119 17.86 -4.93 0.92
CA GLY A 119 18.56 -4.25 2.03
C GLY A 119 17.75 -4.19 3.33
N ALA A 120 16.43 -4.20 3.24
CA ALA A 120 15.54 -4.28 4.40
C ALA A 120 15.42 -5.72 4.97
N GLY A 121 16.05 -6.71 4.35
CA GLY A 121 16.00 -8.11 4.77
C GLY A 121 14.66 -8.80 4.51
N LEU A 122 13.81 -8.18 3.70
CA LEU A 122 12.54 -8.74 3.23
C LEU A 122 12.72 -9.19 1.77
N LYS A 123 12.37 -10.42 1.49
CA LYS A 123 12.28 -10.89 0.10
C LYS A 123 10.89 -10.55 -0.43
N VAL A 124 10.84 -10.14 -1.70
CA VAL A 124 9.58 -10.18 -2.46
C VAL A 124 9.02 -11.59 -2.28
N ALA A 125 7.73 -11.70 -1.96
CA ALA A 125 7.13 -13.01 -1.74
C ALA A 125 7.39 -13.92 -2.94
N ASP A 126 7.81 -15.15 -2.71
CA ASP A 126 8.07 -16.15 -3.78
C ASP A 126 6.81 -16.42 -4.64
N SER A 127 5.64 -16.00 -4.16
CA SER A 127 4.35 -16.09 -4.85
C SER A 127 4.15 -15.02 -5.93
N PHE A 128 4.93 -13.92 -5.92
CA PHE A 128 4.84 -12.89 -6.94
C PHE A 128 5.92 -13.08 -7.99
N SER A 129 5.52 -13.50 -9.17
CA SER A 129 6.43 -13.72 -10.32
C SER A 129 6.67 -12.45 -11.16
N GLY A 130 6.14 -11.31 -10.74
CA GLY A 130 6.23 -10.03 -11.43
C GLY A 130 7.54 -9.27 -11.19
N MET A 131 7.57 -8.04 -11.70
CA MET A 131 8.71 -7.15 -11.52
C MET A 131 8.73 -6.56 -10.10
N PRO A 132 9.89 -6.33 -9.50
CA PRO A 132 10.01 -5.76 -8.14
C PRO A 132 9.32 -4.40 -7.99
N ASP A 133 9.28 -3.59 -9.02
CA ASP A 133 8.65 -2.27 -9.08
C ASP A 133 7.20 -2.29 -9.58
N HIS A 134 6.55 -3.44 -9.52
CA HIS A 134 5.11 -3.55 -9.74
C HIS A 134 4.37 -3.08 -8.48
N ILE A 135 3.27 -2.33 -8.64
CA ILE A 135 2.50 -1.77 -7.51
C ILE A 135 2.16 -2.81 -6.46
N THR A 136 1.80 -4.03 -6.88
CA THR A 136 1.54 -5.16 -5.98
C THR A 136 2.75 -5.51 -5.13
N ALA A 137 3.94 -5.60 -5.74
CA ALA A 137 5.16 -5.95 -5.01
C ALA A 137 5.54 -4.87 -3.99
N GLU A 138 5.40 -3.60 -4.36
CA GLU A 138 5.66 -2.47 -3.47
C GLU A 138 4.64 -2.40 -2.33
N PHE A 139 3.37 -2.66 -2.59
CA PHE A 139 2.34 -2.70 -1.55
C PHE A 139 2.49 -3.92 -0.63
N GLU A 140 2.82 -5.09 -1.15
CA GLU A 140 3.15 -6.26 -0.33
C GLU A 140 4.37 -6.02 0.57
N PHE A 141 5.37 -5.32 0.06
CA PHE A 141 6.54 -4.95 0.84
C PHE A 141 6.16 -4.04 2.02
N MET A 142 5.34 -3.01 1.78
CA MET A 142 4.81 -2.16 2.85
C MET A 142 3.95 -2.95 3.84
N GLN A 143 3.09 -3.84 3.35
CA GLN A 143 2.31 -4.74 4.22
C GLN A 143 3.20 -5.56 5.16
N GLN A 144 4.28 -6.14 4.63
CA GLN A 144 5.20 -6.95 5.43
C GLN A 144 5.94 -6.12 6.49
N LEU A 145 6.34 -4.89 6.17
CA LEU A 145 6.93 -3.97 7.13
C LEU A 145 5.96 -3.64 8.26
N LEU A 146 4.74 -3.26 7.91
CA LEU A 146 3.67 -2.88 8.84
C LEU A 146 3.26 -4.02 9.77
N LEU A 147 3.20 -5.26 9.27
CA LEU A 147 2.94 -6.43 10.13
C LEU A 147 4.06 -6.64 11.15
N LYS A 148 5.33 -6.44 10.76
CA LYS A 148 6.47 -6.51 11.68
C LYS A 148 6.49 -5.32 12.65
N GLU A 149 6.11 -4.13 12.19
CA GLU A 149 5.96 -2.96 13.03
C GLU A 149 4.91 -3.22 14.14
N ALA A 150 3.72 -3.72 13.74
CA ALA A 150 2.65 -4.06 14.68
C ALA A 150 3.08 -5.12 15.71
N GLU A 151 3.83 -6.13 15.29
CA GLU A 151 4.40 -7.15 16.17
C GLU A 151 5.40 -6.54 17.16
N ALA A 152 6.29 -5.65 16.70
CA ALA A 152 7.27 -5.00 17.55
C ALA A 152 6.61 -4.14 18.64
N TRP A 153 5.63 -3.30 18.28
CA TRP A 153 4.86 -2.49 19.24
C TRP A 153 4.09 -3.37 20.24
N SER A 154 3.48 -4.46 19.76
CA SER A 154 2.74 -5.41 20.62
C SER A 154 3.66 -6.11 21.63
N ASN A 155 4.91 -6.37 21.25
CA ASN A 155 5.93 -6.97 22.10
C ASN A 155 6.71 -5.95 22.94
N HIS A 156 6.35 -4.66 22.90
CA HIS A 156 7.04 -3.57 23.59
C HIS A 156 8.51 -3.41 23.15
N ASP A 157 8.84 -3.82 21.92
CA ASP A 157 10.16 -3.58 21.30
C ASP A 157 10.15 -2.24 20.55
N GLU A 158 10.23 -1.16 21.35
CA GLU A 158 10.16 0.21 20.86
C GLU A 158 11.27 0.55 19.86
N ASP A 159 12.46 -0.03 20.05
CA ASP A 159 13.59 0.21 19.15
C ASP A 159 13.37 -0.42 17.79
N LEU A 160 12.87 -1.64 17.76
CA LEU A 160 12.55 -2.34 16.51
C LEU A 160 11.38 -1.65 15.79
N GLY A 161 10.29 -1.34 16.51
CA GLY A 161 9.12 -0.66 15.93
C GLY A 161 9.50 0.68 15.28
N ALA A 162 10.23 1.53 15.99
CA ALA A 162 10.68 2.81 15.47
C ALA A 162 11.68 2.68 14.29
N ASN A 163 12.48 1.62 14.25
CA ASN A 163 13.38 1.38 13.12
C ASN A 163 12.61 0.92 11.88
N ILE A 164 11.59 0.06 12.04
CA ILE A 164 10.73 -0.39 10.93
C ILE A 164 9.97 0.81 10.36
N LEU A 165 9.35 1.63 11.20
CA LEU A 165 8.63 2.84 10.77
C LEU A 165 9.52 3.80 9.94
N LYS A 166 10.82 3.92 10.27
CA LYS A 166 11.77 4.69 9.46
C LYS A 166 12.04 4.05 8.09
N ILE A 167 12.06 2.72 8.01
CA ILE A 167 12.22 2.00 6.74
C ILE A 167 10.99 2.21 5.88
N GLU A 168 9.77 2.13 6.46
CA GLU A 168 8.52 2.43 5.77
C GLU A 168 8.50 3.84 5.17
N LYS A 169 8.80 4.84 6.02
CA LYS A 169 8.83 6.24 5.58
C LYS A 169 9.83 6.44 4.44
N ARG A 170 11.00 5.83 4.56
CA ARG A 170 12.03 5.94 3.54
C ARG A 170 11.60 5.26 2.23
N PHE A 171 10.96 4.08 2.29
CA PHE A 171 10.42 3.40 1.10
C PHE A 171 9.31 4.22 0.46
N TYR A 172 8.42 4.78 1.28
CA TYR A 172 7.38 5.68 0.80
C TYR A 172 7.98 6.87 0.05
N ASP A 173 8.95 7.58 0.63
CA ASP A 173 9.57 8.78 0.06
C ASP A 173 10.39 8.51 -1.20
N GLU A 174 11.13 7.37 -1.23
CA GLU A 174 12.04 7.04 -2.33
C GLU A 174 11.31 6.36 -3.51
N HIS A 175 10.12 5.78 -3.28
CA HIS A 175 9.37 4.98 -4.24
C HIS A 175 7.89 5.39 -4.35
N LEU A 176 7.01 4.98 -3.46
CA LEU A 176 5.56 5.10 -3.60
C LEU A 176 5.07 6.51 -3.91
N SER A 177 5.55 7.51 -3.17
CA SER A 177 5.15 8.92 -3.33
C SER A 177 5.49 9.50 -4.69
N LEU A 178 6.45 8.91 -5.41
CA LEU A 178 6.94 9.43 -6.68
C LEU A 178 6.02 9.12 -7.85
N TRP A 179 5.18 8.08 -7.74
CA TRP A 179 4.49 7.59 -8.92
C TRP A 179 3.04 7.11 -8.71
N VAL A 180 2.70 6.60 -7.52
CA VAL A 180 1.39 5.95 -7.31
C VAL A 180 0.24 6.90 -7.58
N SER A 181 0.29 8.14 -7.11
CA SER A 181 -0.76 9.14 -7.38
C SER A 181 -0.91 9.44 -8.89
N CYS A 182 0.22 9.56 -9.61
CA CYS A 182 0.19 9.77 -11.07
C CYS A 182 -0.36 8.55 -11.83
N PHE A 183 -0.03 7.33 -11.38
CA PHE A 183 -0.61 6.09 -11.91
C PHE A 183 -2.12 6.07 -11.69
N CYS A 184 -2.58 6.34 -10.48
CA CYS A 184 -4.01 6.38 -10.15
C CYS A 184 -4.76 7.41 -10.99
N ASP A 185 -4.24 8.62 -11.17
CA ASP A 185 -4.86 9.66 -12.00
C ASP A 185 -5.09 9.15 -13.44
N LYS A 186 -4.12 8.47 -14.03
CA LYS A 186 -4.26 7.88 -15.38
C LYS A 186 -5.32 6.77 -15.43
N VAL A 187 -5.42 5.94 -14.39
CA VAL A 187 -6.45 4.90 -14.31
C VAL A 187 -7.84 5.52 -14.15
N ILE A 188 -7.99 6.52 -13.29
CA ILE A 188 -9.25 7.27 -13.09
C ILE A 188 -9.69 7.89 -14.41
N ASP A 189 -8.81 8.58 -15.12
CA ASP A 189 -9.11 9.20 -16.41
C ASP A 189 -9.56 8.18 -17.47
N ALA A 190 -9.00 6.98 -17.44
CA ALA A 190 -9.29 5.92 -18.41
C ALA A 190 -10.51 5.07 -18.05
N SER A 191 -10.97 5.09 -16.79
CA SER A 191 -11.96 4.15 -16.26
C SER A 191 -12.86 4.74 -15.17
N LYS A 192 -13.20 6.03 -15.30
CA LYS A 192 -14.05 6.73 -14.35
C LYS A 192 -15.33 5.94 -14.06
N ASP A 193 -15.74 5.94 -12.80
CA ASP A 193 -16.93 5.24 -12.29
C ASP A 193 -16.89 3.69 -12.40
N SER A 194 -15.75 3.12 -12.81
CA SER A 194 -15.54 1.68 -12.85
C SER A 194 -14.88 1.13 -11.57
N PHE A 195 -14.77 -0.19 -11.46
CA PHE A 195 -14.10 -0.86 -10.36
C PHE A 195 -12.66 -0.33 -10.15
N TYR A 196 -11.84 -0.32 -11.20
CA TYR A 196 -10.45 0.14 -11.08
C TYR A 196 -10.35 1.64 -10.90
N GLY A 197 -11.28 2.43 -11.45
CA GLY A 197 -11.36 3.86 -11.23
C GLY A 197 -11.58 4.18 -9.75
N GLN A 198 -12.61 3.58 -9.14
CA GLN A 198 -12.92 3.79 -7.72
C GLN A 198 -11.80 3.30 -6.79
N PHE A 199 -11.24 2.11 -7.04
CA PHE A 199 -10.07 1.65 -6.25
C PHE A 199 -8.84 2.52 -6.44
N SER A 200 -8.65 3.15 -7.59
CA SER A 200 -7.58 4.11 -7.80
C SER A 200 -7.81 5.41 -7.04
N GLU A 201 -9.04 5.90 -6.93
CA GLU A 201 -9.39 7.04 -6.07
C GLU A 201 -9.06 6.76 -4.61
N VAL A 202 -9.46 5.59 -4.11
CA VAL A 202 -9.14 5.14 -2.75
C VAL A 202 -7.64 4.98 -2.54
N THR A 203 -6.95 4.37 -3.50
CA THR A 203 -5.48 4.21 -3.44
C THR A 203 -4.79 5.56 -3.31
N LYS A 204 -5.18 6.52 -4.12
CA LYS A 204 -4.62 7.87 -4.07
C LYS A 204 -4.88 8.55 -2.72
N ALA A 205 -6.13 8.51 -2.24
CA ALA A 205 -6.48 9.07 -0.94
C ALA A 205 -5.71 8.40 0.21
N PHE A 206 -5.49 7.09 0.13
CA PHE A 206 -4.71 6.35 1.12
C PHE A 206 -3.23 6.73 1.08
N ILE A 207 -2.62 6.88 -0.08
CA ILE A 207 -1.23 7.33 -0.22
C ILE A 207 -1.04 8.74 0.33
N ASP A 208 -1.98 9.66 0.06
CA ASP A 208 -1.95 11.01 0.63
C ASP A 208 -2.11 11.00 2.17
N PHE A 209 -2.96 10.10 2.70
CA PHE A 209 -3.12 9.89 4.15
C PHE A 209 -1.83 9.34 4.78
N GLU A 210 -1.15 8.41 4.13
CA GLU A 210 0.13 7.83 4.59
C GLU A 210 1.21 8.90 4.77
N GLU A 211 1.32 9.84 3.84
CA GLU A 211 2.27 10.94 3.94
C GLU A 211 2.08 11.75 5.23
N ALA A 212 0.84 12.16 5.49
CA ALA A 212 0.49 12.95 6.66
C ALA A 212 0.67 12.17 7.97
N THR A 213 0.43 10.88 7.95
CA THR A 213 0.33 10.01 9.14
C THR A 213 1.69 9.51 9.60
N MET A 214 2.55 9.07 8.67
CA MET A 214 3.87 8.53 9.03
C MET A 214 4.77 9.55 9.74
N GLN A 215 4.68 10.83 9.38
CA GLN A 215 5.43 11.87 10.07
C GLN A 215 5.01 11.98 11.55
N GLY A 216 3.70 11.95 11.82
CA GLY A 216 3.17 11.97 13.19
C GLY A 216 3.63 10.77 14.02
N PHE A 217 3.62 9.56 13.45
CA PHE A 217 4.08 8.36 14.15
C PHE A 217 5.58 8.36 14.46
N ILE A 218 6.40 8.92 13.57
CA ILE A 218 7.83 9.09 13.85
C ILE A 218 8.04 10.01 15.04
N GLU A 219 7.31 11.12 15.12
CA GLU A 219 7.37 12.05 16.23
C GLU A 219 6.90 11.38 17.53
N ASP A 220 5.79 10.65 17.51
CA ASP A 220 5.26 9.90 18.67
C ASP A 220 6.24 8.82 19.15
N SER A 221 6.88 8.09 18.25
CA SER A 221 7.86 7.05 18.59
C SER A 221 9.07 7.62 19.34
N ILE A 222 9.46 8.85 19.04
CA ILE A 222 10.54 9.55 19.77
C ILE A 222 10.09 9.92 21.17
N ILE A 223 8.86 10.40 21.32
CA ILE A 223 8.30 10.79 22.62
C ILE A 223 8.13 9.57 23.52
N VAL A 224 7.58 8.47 23.02
CA VAL A 224 7.42 7.22 23.76
C VAL A 224 8.77 6.77 24.34
N LYS A 225 9.84 6.75 23.53
CA LYS A 225 11.19 6.42 24.01
C LYS A 225 11.71 7.34 25.11
N GLN A 226 11.43 8.62 25.03
CA GLN A 226 11.84 9.59 26.06
C GLN A 226 11.11 9.35 27.38
N VAL A 227 9.81 9.00 27.33
CA VAL A 227 9.00 8.73 28.52
C VAL A 227 9.35 7.39 29.15
N SER A 228 9.58 6.35 28.33
CA SER A 228 9.98 5.00 28.81
C SER A 228 11.41 4.98 29.40
N GLY A 229 12.28 5.86 28.92
CA GLY A 229 13.67 5.99 29.40
C GLY A 229 13.85 6.80 30.69
N VAL A 230 12.79 7.45 31.21
CA VAL A 230 12.82 8.15 32.52
C VAL A 230 12.56 7.12 33.60
N CYS A 231 13.63 6.58 34.19
CA CYS A 231 13.59 5.72 35.36
C CYS A 231 13.01 6.50 36.52
N PRO A 232 11.98 6.00 37.28
CA PRO A 232 11.40 6.68 38.43
C PRO A 232 12.27 6.49 39.70
N LEU A 233 13.55 6.84 39.64
CA LEU A 233 14.49 6.69 40.75
C LEU A 233 15.11 8.02 41.26
N ASP A 234 14.41 9.13 41.12
CA ASP A 234 14.82 10.39 41.79
C ASP A 234 13.65 11.04 42.56
N ALA A 235 12.99 10.24 43.38
CA ALA A 235 12.10 10.75 44.42
C ALA A 235 12.55 10.15 45.79
N SER A 236 13.66 10.67 46.31
CA SER A 236 14.06 10.45 47.71
C SER A 236 14.25 11.77 48.41
#